data_45e7e1eed093b8db5895c84c6b50cfdf
#
_entry.id   45e7e1eed093b8db5895c84c6b50cfdf
#
_cell.length_a   1.000
_cell.length_b   1.000
_cell.length_c   1.000
_cell.angle_alpha   90.00
_cell.angle_beta   90.00
_cell.angle_gamma   90.00
#
_symmetry.space_group_name_H-M   'P 1'
#
loop_
_entity.id
_entity.type
_entity.pdbx_description
1 polymer ?
#
loop_
_entity_poly.entity_id
_entity_poly.type
_entity_poly.pdbx_seq_one_letter_code
_entity_poly.pdbx_strand_id
1 'polypeptide(L)'
;MIIYVDADACPVKDEVYKVAARHAVPVIVVANSPMRMPQGAEAALVRLEVVGSAFDEADDWIAERAKAGDIVITSDILLAGRCINVGSGTGAFVLSPTGKPFTEDNIGTATVTREMMADMRAMGEIRGGPPPFQKKDRGIFLQELEKAVVKGKRVRL
;
A
#
# COMPACT_ATOMS: atom_id res chain seq x y z
N MET A 1 15.17 -4.23 0.23
CA MET A 1 13.87 -3.59 -0.09
C MET A 1 12.83 -4.64 -0.37
N ILE A 2 11.67 -4.52 0.22
CA ILE A 2 10.51 -5.37 -0.04
C ILE A 2 9.32 -4.45 -0.32
N ILE A 3 8.48 -4.82 -1.27
CA ILE A 3 7.20 -4.16 -1.49
C ILE A 3 6.12 -5.01 -0.85
N TYR A 4 5.44 -4.45 0.15
CA TYR A 4 4.30 -5.08 0.81
C TYR A 4 3.02 -4.56 0.17
N VAL A 5 2.14 -5.47 -0.24
CA VAL A 5 0.86 -5.10 -0.84
C VAL A 5 -0.26 -5.55 0.09
N ASP A 6 -1.03 -4.59 0.60
CA ASP A 6 -2.28 -4.87 1.28
C ASP A 6 -3.29 -5.25 0.21
N ALA A 7 -3.62 -6.53 0.12
CA ALA A 7 -4.35 -7.08 -1.01
C ALA A 7 -5.82 -6.62 -1.08
N ASP A 8 -6.38 -6.21 0.05
CA ASP A 8 -7.76 -5.76 0.08
C ASP A 8 -7.92 -4.47 -0.71
N ALA A 9 -8.83 -4.49 -1.69
CA ALA A 9 -9.13 -3.33 -2.53
C ALA A 9 -7.90 -2.73 -3.24
N CYS A 10 -6.95 -3.58 -3.66
CA CYS A 10 -5.80 -3.12 -4.43
C CYS A 10 -5.97 -3.47 -5.93
N PRO A 11 -6.38 -2.51 -6.77
CA PRO A 11 -6.60 -2.76 -8.19
C PRO A 11 -5.32 -2.70 -9.04
N VAL A 12 -4.17 -2.42 -8.43
CA VAL A 12 -2.91 -2.17 -9.14
C VAL A 12 -1.85 -3.25 -8.90
N LYS A 13 -2.28 -4.47 -8.57
CA LYS A 13 -1.33 -5.56 -8.32
C LYS A 13 -0.45 -5.86 -9.51
N ASP A 14 -1.01 -5.89 -10.73
CA ASP A 14 -0.24 -6.16 -11.94
C ASP A 14 0.84 -5.10 -12.17
N GLU A 15 0.54 -3.85 -11.90
CA GLU A 15 1.49 -2.74 -12.02
C GLU A 15 2.63 -2.92 -11.01
N VAL A 16 2.32 -3.33 -9.79
CA VAL A 16 3.34 -3.63 -8.77
C VAL A 16 4.26 -4.73 -9.25
N TYR A 17 3.72 -5.81 -9.80
CA TYR A 17 4.51 -6.94 -10.28
C TYR A 17 5.46 -6.54 -11.40
N LYS A 18 4.98 -5.71 -12.32
CA LYS A 18 5.79 -5.22 -13.45
C LYS A 18 6.97 -4.38 -12.99
N VAL A 19 6.74 -3.45 -12.10
CA VAL A 19 7.80 -2.59 -11.55
C VAL A 19 8.79 -3.44 -10.74
N ALA A 20 8.28 -4.33 -9.90
CA ALA A 20 9.13 -5.21 -9.11
C ALA A 20 10.02 -6.09 -9.97
N ALA A 21 9.48 -6.66 -11.06
CA ALA A 21 10.24 -7.48 -11.98
C ALA A 21 11.35 -6.67 -12.66
N ARG A 22 11.05 -5.45 -13.07
CA ARG A 22 12.02 -4.56 -13.71
C ARG A 22 13.21 -4.24 -12.82
N HIS A 23 12.96 -4.09 -11.52
CA HIS A 23 13.99 -3.71 -10.55
C HIS A 23 14.49 -4.86 -9.69
N ALA A 24 14.02 -6.08 -9.94
CA ALA A 24 14.35 -7.28 -9.15
C ALA A 24 14.07 -7.08 -7.65
N VAL A 25 12.89 -6.54 -7.31
CA VAL A 25 12.49 -6.27 -5.95
C VAL A 25 11.45 -7.31 -5.50
N PRO A 26 11.64 -7.98 -4.35
CA PRO A 26 10.65 -8.92 -3.83
C PRO A 26 9.35 -8.22 -3.46
N VAL A 27 8.23 -8.91 -3.69
CA VAL A 27 6.89 -8.45 -3.34
C VAL A 27 6.24 -9.48 -2.42
N ILE A 28 5.65 -9.01 -1.33
CA ILE A 28 4.82 -9.85 -0.46
C ILE A 28 3.40 -9.30 -0.50
N VAL A 29 2.49 -10.11 -1.05
CA VAL A 29 1.07 -9.78 -1.08
C VAL A 29 0.44 -10.36 0.18
N VAL A 30 -0.15 -9.52 1.01
CA VAL A 30 -0.76 -9.94 2.27
C VAL A 30 -2.27 -9.91 2.11
N ALA A 31 -2.92 -11.06 2.32
CA ALA A 31 -4.35 -11.23 2.09
C ALA A 31 -4.99 -12.07 3.19
N ASN A 32 -6.30 -11.91 3.37
CA ASN A 32 -7.08 -12.70 4.33
C ASN A 32 -7.47 -14.08 3.79
N SER A 33 -7.34 -14.28 2.49
CA SER A 33 -7.68 -15.54 1.84
C SER A 33 -6.77 -15.79 0.63
N PRO A 34 -6.62 -17.05 0.20
CA PRO A 34 -5.85 -17.34 -1.00
C PRO A 34 -6.38 -16.61 -2.22
N MET A 35 -5.48 -16.18 -3.09
CA MET A 35 -5.83 -15.48 -4.30
C MET A 35 -4.92 -15.90 -5.45
N ARG A 36 -5.34 -15.60 -6.67
CA ARG A 36 -4.56 -15.92 -7.86
C ARG A 36 -3.27 -15.10 -7.88
N MET A 37 -2.15 -15.79 -8.10
CA MET A 37 -0.83 -15.19 -8.12
C MET A 37 -0.29 -15.10 -9.55
N PRO A 38 0.68 -14.20 -9.81
CA PRO A 38 1.29 -14.09 -11.14
C PRO A 38 2.05 -15.35 -11.51
N GLN A 39 2.19 -15.58 -12.81
CA GLN A 39 2.94 -16.70 -13.38
C GLN A 39 4.13 -16.18 -14.18
N GLY A 40 5.05 -17.07 -14.51
CA GLY A 40 6.22 -16.72 -15.30
C GLY A 40 7.31 -16.04 -14.48
N ALA A 41 8.01 -15.09 -15.11
CA ALA A 41 9.16 -14.42 -14.48
C ALA A 41 8.79 -13.64 -13.21
N GLU A 42 7.58 -13.10 -13.16
CA GLU A 42 7.11 -12.34 -12.00
C GLU A 42 6.92 -13.24 -10.77
N ALA A 43 6.56 -14.50 -10.97
CA ALA A 43 6.28 -15.44 -9.88
C ALA A 43 7.49 -15.65 -8.95
N ALA A 44 8.69 -15.54 -9.47
CA ALA A 44 9.90 -15.73 -8.68
C ALA A 44 10.09 -14.66 -7.61
N LEU A 45 9.53 -13.48 -7.80
CA LEU A 45 9.68 -12.35 -6.89
C LEU A 45 8.47 -12.14 -5.98
N VAL A 46 7.33 -12.72 -6.31
CA VAL A 46 6.07 -12.45 -5.61
C VAL A 46 5.70 -13.62 -4.71
N ARG A 47 5.45 -13.32 -3.45
CA ARG A 47 4.99 -14.31 -2.46
C ARG A 47 3.64 -13.87 -1.90
N LEU A 48 2.75 -14.82 -1.71
CA LEU A 48 1.47 -14.61 -1.03
C LEU A 48 1.61 -14.99 0.43
N GLU A 49 1.22 -14.09 1.32
CA GLU A 49 1.10 -14.37 2.74
C GLU A 49 -0.37 -14.31 3.12
N VAL A 50 -0.95 -15.45 3.44
CA VAL A 50 -2.33 -15.53 3.88
C VAL A 50 -2.36 -15.43 5.40
N VAL A 51 -3.03 -14.40 5.91
CA VAL A 51 -3.21 -14.19 7.35
C VAL A 51 -4.65 -14.52 7.73
N GLY A 52 -4.95 -14.51 9.04
CA GLY A 52 -6.31 -14.78 9.49
C GLY A 52 -7.30 -13.71 9.04
N SER A 53 -8.58 -14.03 9.15
CA SER A 53 -9.67 -13.14 8.74
C SER A 53 -10.10 -12.17 9.85
N ALA A 54 -9.44 -12.20 11.00
CA ALA A 54 -9.74 -11.26 12.07
C ALA A 54 -9.39 -9.84 11.64
N PHE A 55 -10.11 -8.87 12.21
CA PHE A 55 -9.90 -7.46 11.96
C PHE A 55 -8.43 -7.09 12.26
N ASP A 56 -7.79 -6.37 11.35
CA ASP A 56 -6.41 -5.86 11.46
C ASP A 56 -5.29 -6.89 11.34
N GLU A 57 -5.55 -8.18 11.08
CA GLU A 57 -4.46 -9.15 10.99
C GLU A 57 -3.49 -8.85 9.85
N ALA A 58 -4.00 -8.47 8.67
CA ALA A 58 -3.14 -8.08 7.55
C ALA A 58 -2.35 -6.82 7.88
N ASP A 59 -3.00 -5.84 8.49
CA ASP A 59 -2.37 -4.58 8.90
C ASP A 59 -1.27 -4.82 9.91
N ASP A 60 -1.53 -5.64 10.93
CA ASP A 60 -0.56 -5.98 11.95
C ASP A 60 0.66 -6.68 11.34
N TRP A 61 0.41 -7.62 10.45
CA TRP A 61 1.49 -8.37 9.79
C TRP A 61 2.44 -7.44 9.04
N ILE A 62 1.88 -6.50 8.27
CA ILE A 62 2.67 -5.54 7.49
C ILE A 62 3.39 -4.56 8.41
N ALA A 63 2.69 -3.99 9.38
CA ALA A 63 3.25 -2.97 10.26
C ALA A 63 4.42 -3.51 11.12
N GLU A 64 4.35 -4.77 11.50
CA GLU A 64 5.41 -5.42 12.28
C GLU A 64 6.69 -5.67 11.48
N ARG A 65 6.59 -5.74 10.14
CA ARG A 65 7.69 -6.14 9.27
C ARG A 65 8.26 -5.03 8.40
N ALA A 66 7.46 -4.04 8.05
CA ALA A 66 7.91 -2.93 7.20
C ALA A 66 9.01 -2.11 7.88
N LYS A 67 10.05 -1.80 7.12
CA LYS A 67 11.24 -1.09 7.61
C LYS A 67 11.58 0.07 6.69
N ALA A 68 12.51 0.91 7.13
CA ALA A 68 13.05 1.97 6.27
C ALA A 68 13.61 1.37 4.98
N GLY A 69 13.27 1.97 3.86
CA GLY A 69 13.63 1.48 2.53
C GLY A 69 12.64 0.51 1.92
N ASP A 70 11.68 0.01 2.69
CA ASP A 70 10.59 -0.81 2.15
C ASP A 70 9.46 0.06 1.63
N ILE A 71 8.60 -0.52 0.82
CA ILE A 71 7.43 0.16 0.24
C ILE A 71 6.17 -0.58 0.67
N VAL A 72 5.15 0.15 1.09
CA VAL A 72 3.84 -0.40 1.44
C VAL A 72 2.78 0.19 0.52
N ILE A 73 2.00 -0.66 -0.12
CA ILE A 73 0.88 -0.24 -0.97
C ILE A 73 -0.41 -0.53 -0.23
N THR A 74 -1.12 0.53 0.16
CA THR A 74 -2.38 0.39 0.88
C THR A 74 -3.26 1.62 0.68
N SER A 75 -4.57 1.43 0.76
CA SER A 75 -5.54 2.52 0.84
C SER A 75 -5.96 2.82 2.29
N ASP A 76 -5.49 2.03 3.23
CA ASP A 76 -5.85 2.18 4.66
C ASP A 76 -4.95 3.23 5.31
N ILE A 77 -5.56 4.35 5.71
CA ILE A 77 -4.85 5.47 6.32
C ILE A 77 -4.24 5.09 7.67
N LEU A 78 -4.90 4.23 8.44
CA LEU A 78 -4.41 3.80 9.73
C LEU A 78 -3.14 2.93 9.59
N LEU A 79 -3.15 2.01 8.64
CA LEU A 79 -1.96 1.21 8.33
C LEU A 79 -0.83 2.11 7.83
N ALA A 80 -1.16 3.06 6.95
CA ALA A 80 -0.17 4.00 6.43
C ALA A 80 0.53 4.75 7.58
N GLY A 81 -0.23 5.24 8.55
CA GLY A 81 0.32 5.93 9.72
C GLY A 81 1.27 5.06 10.53
N ARG A 82 0.90 3.81 10.74
CA ARG A 82 1.74 2.85 11.47
C ARG A 82 3.06 2.59 10.76
N CYS A 83 3.04 2.47 9.44
CA CYS A 83 4.25 2.17 8.66
C CYS A 83 5.19 3.36 8.54
N ILE A 84 4.66 4.57 8.42
CA ILE A 84 5.47 5.79 8.33
C ILE A 84 6.21 6.05 9.64
N ASN A 85 5.58 5.76 10.77
CA ASN A 85 6.12 6.04 12.08
C ASN A 85 6.97 4.90 12.67
N VAL A 86 7.24 3.87 11.91
CA VAL A 86 8.05 2.73 12.39
C VAL A 86 9.51 3.16 12.50
N GLY A 87 10.04 3.14 13.73
CA GLY A 87 11.41 3.51 14.01
C GLY A 87 11.64 5.02 13.90
N SER A 88 12.68 5.51 14.49
CA SER A 88 13.07 6.91 14.69
C SER A 88 13.03 7.81 13.44
N GLY A 89 11.87 7.99 12.83
CA GLY A 89 11.65 8.90 11.72
C GLY A 89 12.04 8.40 10.33
N THR A 90 12.39 7.12 10.21
CA THR A 90 12.77 6.52 8.94
C THR A 90 11.89 5.33 8.59
N GLY A 91 10.59 5.53 8.65
CA GLY A 91 9.63 4.48 8.32
C GLY A 91 9.63 4.10 6.84
N ALA A 92 8.80 3.12 6.50
CA ALA A 92 8.62 2.70 5.12
C ALA A 92 7.98 3.81 4.27
N PHE A 93 8.19 3.75 2.97
CA PHE A 93 7.49 4.62 2.03
C PHE A 93 6.10 4.01 1.76
N VAL A 94 5.04 4.79 1.93
CA VAL A 94 3.67 4.29 1.77
C VAL A 94 3.00 5.00 0.60
N LEU A 95 2.40 4.21 -0.28
CA LEU A 95 1.78 4.69 -1.51
C LEU A 95 0.37 4.13 -1.64
N SER A 96 -0.59 5.00 -1.98
CA SER A 96 -1.94 4.55 -2.26
C SER A 96 -2.04 3.93 -3.65
N PRO A 97 -3.06 3.08 -3.93
CA PRO A 97 -3.26 2.54 -5.27
C PRO A 97 -3.53 3.57 -6.35
N THR A 98 -3.89 4.80 -5.98
CA THR A 98 -4.08 5.89 -6.93
C THR A 98 -2.81 6.70 -7.19
N GLY A 99 -1.69 6.28 -6.59
CA GLY A 99 -0.40 6.94 -6.79
C GLY A 99 -0.12 8.10 -5.85
N LYS A 100 -0.91 8.25 -4.79
CA LYS A 100 -0.72 9.31 -3.81
C LYS A 100 0.18 8.83 -2.68
N PRO A 101 1.35 9.46 -2.45
CA PRO A 101 2.19 9.11 -1.31
C PRO A 101 1.55 9.58 0.00
N PHE A 102 1.66 8.75 1.02
CA PHE A 102 1.29 9.15 2.38
C PHE A 102 2.53 9.70 3.09
N THR A 103 2.37 10.86 3.71
CA THR A 103 3.42 11.52 4.51
C THR A 103 2.86 11.88 5.88
N GLU A 104 3.74 12.22 6.81
CA GLU A 104 3.29 12.68 8.13
C GLU A 104 2.35 13.89 8.01
N ASP A 105 2.64 14.79 7.07
CA ASP A 105 1.84 16.00 6.87
C ASP A 105 0.43 15.70 6.37
N ASN A 106 0.29 14.79 5.40
CA ASN A 106 -1.03 14.52 4.80
C ASN A 106 -1.85 13.46 5.55
N ILE A 107 -1.22 12.62 6.34
CA ILE A 107 -1.92 11.56 7.09
C ILE A 107 -2.85 12.15 8.15
N GLY A 108 -2.39 13.14 8.88
CA GLY A 108 -3.23 13.79 9.90
C GLY A 108 -4.51 14.35 9.30
N THR A 109 -4.39 15.12 8.22
CA THR A 109 -5.53 15.70 7.50
C THR A 109 -6.43 14.61 6.90
N ALA A 110 -5.84 13.59 6.30
CA ALA A 110 -6.60 12.50 5.69
C ALA A 110 -7.40 11.72 6.74
N THR A 111 -6.83 11.46 7.91
CA THR A 111 -7.52 10.77 9.00
C THR A 111 -8.70 11.58 9.49
N VAL A 112 -8.52 12.87 9.73
CA VAL A 112 -9.59 13.77 10.15
C VAL A 112 -10.72 13.81 9.11
N THR A 113 -10.38 13.96 7.85
CA THR A 113 -11.37 13.98 6.76
C THR A 113 -12.16 12.68 6.69
N ARG A 114 -11.48 11.54 6.85
CA ARG A 114 -12.12 10.22 6.83
C ARG A 114 -13.12 10.08 7.98
N GLU A 115 -12.75 10.49 9.18
CA GLU A 115 -13.62 10.43 10.35
C GLU A 115 -14.85 11.32 10.16
N MET A 116 -14.66 12.55 9.69
CA MET A 116 -15.76 13.47 9.41
C MET A 116 -16.71 12.90 8.37
N MET A 117 -16.18 12.32 7.28
CA MET A 117 -17.01 11.73 6.24
C MET A 117 -17.74 10.48 6.72
N ALA A 118 -17.13 9.68 7.59
CA ALA A 118 -17.78 8.53 8.20
C ALA A 118 -18.97 8.98 9.06
N ASP A 119 -18.79 10.02 9.87
CA ASP A 119 -19.85 10.58 10.69
C ASP A 119 -20.99 11.12 9.83
N MET A 120 -20.68 11.85 8.78
CA MET A 120 -21.68 12.40 7.86
C MET A 120 -22.46 11.31 7.12
N ARG A 121 -21.80 10.21 6.74
CA ARG A 121 -22.48 9.04 6.13
C ARG A 121 -23.43 8.38 7.12
N ALA A 122 -22.98 8.23 8.36
CA ALA A 122 -23.82 7.67 9.42
C ALA A 122 -25.06 8.52 9.67
N MET A 123 -24.94 9.84 9.47
CA MET A 123 -26.05 10.79 9.58
C MET A 123 -26.89 10.89 8.30
N GLY A 124 -26.52 10.17 7.24
CA GLY A 124 -27.23 10.20 5.96
C GLY A 124 -26.98 11.40 5.08
N GLU A 125 -26.00 12.22 5.41
CA GLU A 125 -25.72 13.46 4.67
C GLU A 125 -24.87 13.24 3.43
N ILE A 126 -24.04 12.18 3.41
CA ILE A 126 -23.20 11.83 2.27
C ILE A 126 -23.58 10.45 1.76
N ARG A 127 -23.79 10.35 0.44
CA ARG A 127 -24.05 9.07 -0.22
C ARG A 127 -22.83 8.66 -1.03
N GLY A 128 -22.50 7.37 -0.99
CA GLY A 128 -21.39 6.81 -1.73
C GLY A 128 -20.07 6.83 -0.97
N GLY A 129 -19.07 6.16 -1.50
CA GLY A 129 -17.72 6.08 -0.96
C GLY A 129 -16.75 7.02 -1.69
N PRO A 130 -15.43 6.79 -1.57
CA PRO A 130 -14.46 7.53 -2.35
C PRO A 130 -14.70 7.34 -3.84
N PRO A 131 -14.20 8.27 -4.69
CA PRO A 131 -14.35 8.12 -6.14
C PRO A 131 -13.84 6.77 -6.62
N PRO A 132 -14.50 6.14 -7.61
CA PRO A 132 -14.02 4.87 -8.13
C PRO A 132 -12.63 5.02 -8.76
N PHE A 133 -11.85 3.96 -8.70
CA PHE A 133 -10.54 3.89 -9.32
C PHE A 133 -10.67 4.07 -10.85
N GLN A 134 -9.85 4.95 -11.43
CA GLN A 134 -9.90 5.29 -12.84
C GLN A 134 -8.62 4.83 -13.57
N LYS A 135 -8.73 4.69 -14.90
CA LYS A 135 -7.59 4.28 -15.72
C LYS A 135 -6.38 5.20 -15.58
N LYS A 136 -6.62 6.50 -15.48
CA LYS A 136 -5.54 7.48 -15.28
C LYS A 136 -4.76 7.24 -13.99
N ASP A 137 -5.41 6.67 -12.98
CA ASP A 137 -4.78 6.39 -11.70
C ASP A 137 -3.69 5.31 -11.82
N ARG A 138 -3.85 4.38 -12.76
CA ARG A 138 -2.82 3.36 -13.02
C ARG A 138 -1.51 3.97 -13.51
N GLY A 139 -1.60 4.93 -14.41
CA GLY A 139 -0.41 5.63 -14.93
C GLY A 139 0.29 6.43 -13.86
N ILE A 140 -0.48 7.15 -13.04
CA ILE A 140 0.07 7.92 -11.91
C ILE A 140 0.74 6.97 -10.92
N PHE A 141 0.07 5.87 -10.60
CA PHE A 141 0.61 4.87 -9.68
C PHE A 141 1.94 4.29 -10.18
N LEU A 142 2.01 3.92 -11.46
CA LEU A 142 3.24 3.38 -12.05
C LEU A 142 4.40 4.36 -11.91
N GLN A 143 4.19 5.63 -12.21
CA GLN A 143 5.22 6.66 -12.09
C GLN A 143 5.69 6.82 -10.65
N GLU A 144 4.75 6.89 -9.72
CA GLU A 144 5.08 7.08 -8.31
C GLU A 144 5.78 5.87 -7.71
N LEU A 145 5.37 4.66 -8.10
CA LEU A 145 6.03 3.45 -7.63
C LEU A 145 7.46 3.36 -8.16
N GLU A 146 7.69 3.69 -9.44
CA GLU A 146 9.04 3.76 -10.01
C GLU A 146 9.93 4.71 -9.21
N LYS A 147 9.44 5.89 -8.91
CA LYS A 147 10.18 6.87 -8.11
C LYS A 147 10.49 6.33 -6.72
N ALA A 148 9.52 5.67 -6.10
CA ALA A 148 9.68 5.12 -4.76
C ALA A 148 10.75 4.02 -4.74
N VAL A 149 10.76 3.14 -5.74
CA VAL A 149 11.75 2.06 -5.84
C VAL A 149 13.16 2.63 -6.01
N VAL A 150 13.33 3.59 -6.90
CA VAL A 150 14.63 4.22 -7.13
C VAL A 150 15.13 4.90 -5.86
N LYS A 151 14.25 5.65 -5.20
CA LYS A 151 14.57 6.34 -3.94
C LYS A 151 14.90 5.37 -2.82
N GLY A 152 14.13 4.29 -2.70
CA GLY A 152 14.35 3.28 -1.68
C GLY A 152 15.66 2.53 -1.85
N LYS A 153 16.07 2.27 -3.08
CA LYS A 153 17.37 1.63 -3.36
C LYS A 153 18.53 2.50 -2.91
N ARG A 154 18.40 3.82 -2.99
CA ARG A 154 19.43 4.75 -2.51
C ARG A 154 19.56 4.73 -0.99
N VAL A 155 18.45 4.55 -0.28
CA VAL A 155 18.44 4.49 1.18
C VAL A 155 19.23 3.29 1.70
N ARG A 156 19.28 2.20 0.93
CA ARG A 156 19.95 0.96 1.33
C ARG A 156 21.41 0.87 0.91
N LEU A 157 21.90 1.86 0.23
CA LEU A 157 23.32 1.97 -0.08
C LEU A 157 24.07 2.59 1.11
#